data_24f22a5a8c90bf4b3a3fc6b325077694
#
_entry.id   24f22a5a8c90bf4b3a3fc6b325077694
#
_cell.length_a   1.000
_cell.length_b   1.000
_cell.length_c   1.000
_cell.angle_alpha   90.00
_cell.angle_beta   90.00
_cell.angle_gamma   90.00
#
_symmetry.space_group_name_H-M   'P 1'
#
loop_
_entity.id
_entity.type
_entity.pdbx_description
1 polymer ?
#
loop_
_entity_poly.entity_id
_entity_poly.type
_entity_poly.pdbx_seq_one_letter_code
_entity_poly.pdbx_strand_id
1 'polypeptide(L)'
;MFDNLSERLERSFKILKGEGKITEINVAETLKDVRRALLDADVNYKVAKNFTDTVKEKALGQNVLTAVKPSQLMVKIVHDELATLMGGETAEVNLDGHPAIILMSGLQGSGKTTFSGKLARMLKEKKKRKPLLVACDVYRPAAIEQLKVLAAQIEVPVFFDLESKNPVDIAQRAIQEAKAKGYDLVIVDTAGRLAVDEMMMQEITAIKQAIQPNETLFVVDSMTGQDAVNTAKEFNDRLDFDGVVLTKLDGDTRGGAALSIRTVVDKPIKFVGTGEKLEAIDQFHPARMADRILGMGDIVSLVERAQEQYDEAEAKRLQKKIQKNQFDFNDFLSQIQQIKKMGNIKDLASMIPGMGKALKDVDIDNNAFKSVEAIIYSMTPKERTNPEILNASRRARIAKGSGTNIQEVNRLIKQFDQTRKMMKMVTGNKMANLMQRMKK
;
A
#
# COMPACT_ATOMS: atom_id res chain seq x y z
N MET A 1 -6.49 2.12 -7.09
CA MET A 1 -7.07 1.17 -6.10
C MET A 1 -8.51 1.57 -5.84
N PHE A 2 -9.48 0.69 -6.03
CA PHE A 2 -10.93 0.90 -5.81
C PHE A 2 -11.62 2.07 -6.57
N ASP A 3 -10.99 2.67 -7.56
CA ASP A 3 -11.49 3.88 -8.21
C ASP A 3 -12.89 3.72 -8.81
N ASN A 4 -13.14 2.58 -9.49
CA ASN A 4 -14.43 2.28 -10.07
C ASN A 4 -15.52 2.11 -8.99
N LEU A 5 -15.21 1.36 -7.92
CA LEU A 5 -16.13 1.16 -6.79
C LEU A 5 -16.42 2.50 -6.08
N SER A 6 -15.38 3.28 -5.80
CA SER A 6 -15.49 4.61 -5.16
C SER A 6 -16.38 5.56 -5.95
N GLU A 7 -16.20 5.64 -7.29
CA GLU A 7 -17.03 6.50 -8.14
C GLU A 7 -18.50 6.10 -8.14
N ARG A 8 -18.77 4.80 -8.19
CA ARG A 8 -20.14 4.29 -8.18
C ARG A 8 -20.82 4.53 -6.84
N LEU A 9 -20.12 4.25 -5.73
CA LEU A 9 -20.65 4.53 -4.39
C LEU A 9 -20.92 6.03 -4.19
N GLU A 10 -20.01 6.88 -4.63
CA GLU A 10 -20.21 8.33 -4.54
C GLU A 10 -21.43 8.80 -5.38
N ARG A 11 -21.65 8.24 -6.57
CA ARG A 11 -22.84 8.52 -7.38
C ARG A 11 -24.11 8.11 -6.66
N SER A 12 -24.13 6.91 -6.05
CA SER A 12 -25.27 6.39 -5.29
C SER A 12 -25.63 7.31 -4.12
N PHE A 13 -24.63 7.86 -3.40
CA PHE A 13 -24.87 8.80 -2.30
C PHE A 13 -25.28 10.21 -2.76
N LYS A 14 -25.01 10.60 -4.02
CA LYS A 14 -25.50 11.87 -4.57
C LYS A 14 -27.02 11.93 -4.69
N ILE A 15 -27.68 10.80 -4.84
CA ILE A 15 -29.14 10.69 -4.89
C ILE A 15 -29.75 11.21 -3.58
N LEU A 16 -29.09 10.97 -2.46
CA LEU A 16 -29.51 11.45 -1.12
C LEU A 16 -29.15 12.92 -0.84
N LYS A 17 -28.38 13.57 -1.73
CA LYS A 17 -28.07 15.00 -1.62
C LYS A 17 -29.30 15.84 -2.04
N GLY A 18 -29.95 16.42 -1.08
CA GLY A 18 -31.15 17.24 -1.29
C GLY A 18 -32.37 16.70 -0.55
N GLU A 19 -32.34 15.43 -0.14
CA GLU A 19 -33.39 14.84 0.67
C GLU A 19 -33.32 15.34 2.12
N GLY A 20 -34.46 15.82 2.62
CA GLY A 20 -34.57 16.34 4.00
C GLY A 20 -34.69 15.25 5.07
N LYS A 21 -35.04 14.02 4.67
CA LYS A 21 -35.27 12.88 5.58
C LYS A 21 -34.86 11.56 4.94
N ILE A 22 -34.41 10.63 5.76
CA ILE A 22 -34.22 9.24 5.38
C ILE A 22 -35.60 8.58 5.33
N THR A 23 -36.01 8.08 4.16
CA THR A 23 -37.20 7.30 3.95
C THR A 23 -36.87 5.91 3.51
N GLU A 24 -37.75 4.94 3.72
CA GLU A 24 -37.52 3.56 3.27
C GLU A 24 -37.29 3.47 1.75
N ILE A 25 -37.98 4.34 0.98
CA ILE A 25 -37.90 4.34 -0.48
C ILE A 25 -36.52 4.81 -0.94
N ASN A 26 -36.04 5.98 -0.46
CA ASN A 26 -34.75 6.53 -0.90
C ASN A 26 -33.56 5.71 -0.38
N VAL A 27 -33.68 5.07 0.78
CA VAL A 27 -32.70 4.08 1.27
C VAL A 27 -32.66 2.85 0.37
N ALA A 28 -33.82 2.29 0.00
CA ALA A 28 -33.89 1.10 -0.84
C ALA A 28 -33.29 1.33 -2.23
N GLU A 29 -33.57 2.49 -2.85
CA GLU A 29 -32.97 2.87 -4.14
C GLU A 29 -31.45 3.01 -4.05
N THR A 30 -30.94 3.77 -3.06
CA THR A 30 -29.51 3.94 -2.84
C THR A 30 -28.82 2.60 -2.61
N LEU A 31 -29.38 1.72 -1.78
CA LEU A 31 -28.79 0.42 -1.48
C LEU A 31 -28.84 -0.56 -2.65
N LYS A 32 -29.81 -0.42 -3.55
CA LYS A 32 -29.84 -1.17 -4.82
C LYS A 32 -28.63 -0.83 -5.68
N ASP A 33 -28.30 0.47 -5.78
CA ASP A 33 -27.15 0.92 -6.55
C ASP A 33 -25.82 0.56 -5.84
N VAL A 34 -25.76 0.66 -4.52
CA VAL A 34 -24.61 0.20 -3.71
C VAL A 34 -24.37 -1.29 -3.92
N ARG A 35 -25.43 -2.13 -3.86
CA ARG A 35 -25.31 -3.57 -4.12
C ARG A 35 -24.78 -3.85 -5.52
N ARG A 36 -25.28 -3.12 -6.53
CA ARG A 36 -24.81 -3.23 -7.91
C ARG A 36 -23.33 -2.85 -8.02
N ALA A 37 -22.92 -1.76 -7.37
CA ALA A 37 -21.53 -1.33 -7.37
C ALA A 37 -20.60 -2.39 -6.75
N LEU A 38 -21.02 -3.04 -5.65
CA LEU A 38 -20.28 -4.12 -5.03
C LEU A 38 -20.16 -5.35 -5.93
N LEU A 39 -21.25 -5.75 -6.59
CA LEU A 39 -21.23 -6.87 -7.54
C LEU A 39 -20.35 -6.61 -8.76
N ASP A 40 -20.41 -5.39 -9.31
CA ASP A 40 -19.54 -4.97 -10.42
C ASP A 40 -18.06 -4.87 -10.00
N ALA A 41 -17.79 -4.76 -8.70
CA ALA A 41 -16.47 -4.85 -8.11
C ALA A 41 -16.04 -6.29 -7.75
N ASP A 42 -16.73 -7.30 -8.24
CA ASP A 42 -16.51 -8.74 -7.98
C ASP A 42 -16.65 -9.13 -6.49
N VAL A 43 -17.48 -8.43 -5.72
CA VAL A 43 -17.84 -8.87 -4.37
C VAL A 43 -18.79 -10.06 -4.45
N ASN A 44 -18.58 -11.05 -3.58
CA ASN A 44 -19.46 -12.22 -3.50
C ASN A 44 -20.92 -11.79 -3.28
N TYR A 45 -21.86 -12.38 -4.02
CA TYR A 45 -23.28 -12.02 -3.97
C TYR A 45 -23.89 -12.08 -2.56
N LYS A 46 -23.58 -13.14 -1.80
CA LYS A 46 -24.09 -13.30 -0.42
C LYS A 46 -23.55 -12.20 0.49
N VAL A 47 -22.26 -11.86 0.33
CA VAL A 47 -21.61 -10.79 1.07
C VAL A 47 -22.24 -9.44 0.74
N ALA A 48 -22.40 -9.11 -0.55
CA ALA A 48 -23.01 -7.86 -0.99
C ALA A 48 -24.48 -7.73 -0.54
N LYS A 49 -25.24 -8.84 -0.55
CA LYS A 49 -26.62 -8.86 -0.06
C LYS A 49 -26.68 -8.61 1.43
N ASN A 50 -25.96 -9.39 2.23
CA ASN A 50 -25.95 -9.25 3.70
C ASN A 50 -25.51 -7.83 4.11
N PHE A 51 -24.46 -7.29 3.49
CA PHE A 51 -24.00 -5.94 3.69
C PHE A 51 -25.11 -4.90 3.49
N THR A 52 -25.79 -4.94 2.35
CA THR A 52 -26.87 -3.96 2.06
C THR A 52 -28.09 -4.14 2.95
N ASP A 53 -28.41 -5.37 3.35
CA ASP A 53 -29.52 -5.65 4.26
C ASP A 53 -29.20 -5.10 5.68
N THR A 54 -27.98 -5.30 6.19
CA THR A 54 -27.52 -4.73 7.47
C THR A 54 -27.48 -3.18 7.43
N VAL A 55 -26.99 -2.59 6.34
CA VAL A 55 -26.99 -1.13 6.18
C VAL A 55 -28.43 -0.60 6.17
N LYS A 56 -29.38 -1.28 5.53
CA LYS A 56 -30.81 -0.92 5.53
C LYS A 56 -31.37 -0.90 6.95
N GLU A 57 -31.16 -1.95 7.73
CA GLU A 57 -31.62 -2.07 9.10
C GLU A 57 -31.06 -0.93 9.98
N LYS A 58 -29.76 -0.68 9.89
CA LYS A 58 -29.09 0.39 10.65
C LYS A 58 -29.58 1.78 10.24
N ALA A 59 -29.84 2.02 8.94
CA ALA A 59 -30.32 3.31 8.44
C ALA A 59 -31.76 3.61 8.88
N LEU A 60 -32.62 2.60 8.89
CA LEU A 60 -34.03 2.75 9.29
C LEU A 60 -34.24 2.75 10.81
N GLY A 61 -33.34 2.08 11.55
CA GLY A 61 -33.41 2.00 13.02
C GLY A 61 -32.88 3.22 13.76
N GLN A 62 -32.17 4.12 13.08
CA GLN A 62 -31.63 5.34 13.73
C GLN A 62 -32.62 6.50 13.64
N ASN A 63 -32.99 7.07 14.79
CA ASN A 63 -33.60 8.39 14.83
C ASN A 63 -32.59 9.40 14.30
N VAL A 64 -32.88 9.97 13.12
CA VAL A 64 -32.02 10.99 12.51
C VAL A 64 -31.94 12.16 13.48
N LEU A 65 -30.80 12.31 14.13
CA LEU A 65 -30.52 13.52 14.92
C LEU A 65 -30.66 14.71 13.96
N THR A 66 -31.48 15.66 14.33
CA THR A 66 -31.84 16.84 13.51
C THR A 66 -30.63 17.68 13.05
N ALA A 67 -29.45 17.41 13.59
CA ALA A 67 -28.20 18.12 13.29
C ALA A 67 -27.36 17.50 12.13
N VAL A 68 -27.67 16.29 11.65
CA VAL A 68 -26.86 15.58 10.64
C VAL A 68 -27.67 15.41 9.35
N LYS A 69 -27.07 15.72 8.19
CA LYS A 69 -27.72 15.50 6.90
C LYS A 69 -27.89 14.01 6.63
N PRO A 70 -29.05 13.57 6.07
CA PRO A 70 -29.31 12.16 5.75
C PRO A 70 -28.20 11.48 4.95
N SER A 71 -27.64 12.18 3.97
CA SER A 71 -26.52 11.67 3.15
C SER A 71 -25.25 11.43 3.97
N GLN A 72 -24.95 12.25 4.96
CA GLN A 72 -23.77 12.08 5.83
C GLN A 72 -23.94 10.89 6.77
N LEU A 73 -25.15 10.72 7.32
CA LEU A 73 -25.46 9.57 8.15
C LEU A 73 -25.34 8.24 7.36
N MET A 74 -25.87 8.22 6.12
CA MET A 74 -25.76 7.03 5.26
C MET A 74 -24.30 6.70 4.93
N VAL A 75 -23.48 7.70 4.59
CA VAL A 75 -22.04 7.50 4.34
C VAL A 75 -21.35 6.93 5.57
N LYS A 76 -21.67 7.45 6.77
CA LYS A 76 -21.12 6.92 8.02
C LYS A 76 -21.51 5.46 8.26
N ILE A 77 -22.80 5.12 8.09
CA ILE A 77 -23.28 3.74 8.28
C ILE A 77 -22.57 2.79 7.30
N VAL A 78 -22.46 3.19 6.03
CA VAL A 78 -21.75 2.39 5.01
C VAL A 78 -20.27 2.26 5.31
N HIS A 79 -19.62 3.33 5.78
CA HIS A 79 -18.22 3.29 6.22
C HIS A 79 -18.01 2.28 7.36
N ASP A 80 -18.81 2.40 8.41
CA ASP A 80 -18.69 1.54 9.60
C ASP A 80 -18.96 0.07 9.25
N GLU A 81 -19.91 -0.18 8.35
CA GLU A 81 -20.22 -1.53 7.89
C GLU A 81 -19.14 -2.10 6.97
N LEU A 82 -18.54 -1.28 6.08
CA LEU A 82 -17.39 -1.69 5.27
C LEU A 82 -16.19 -2.05 6.17
N ALA A 83 -15.91 -1.22 7.18
CA ALA A 83 -14.84 -1.50 8.13
C ALA A 83 -15.10 -2.81 8.89
N THR A 84 -16.33 -3.03 9.36
CA THR A 84 -16.75 -4.27 10.05
C THR A 84 -16.63 -5.48 9.14
N LEU A 85 -17.07 -5.38 7.87
CA LEU A 85 -16.98 -6.44 6.87
C LEU A 85 -15.53 -6.89 6.63
N MET A 86 -14.60 -5.94 6.67
CA MET A 86 -13.16 -6.19 6.49
C MET A 86 -12.43 -6.62 7.78
N GLY A 87 -13.15 -6.75 8.91
CA GLY A 87 -12.60 -7.26 10.17
C GLY A 87 -12.66 -6.31 11.35
N GLY A 88 -13.12 -5.05 11.15
CA GLY A 88 -13.29 -4.03 12.19
C GLY A 88 -11.98 -3.45 12.69
N GLU A 89 -11.13 -4.28 13.26
CA GLU A 89 -9.85 -3.89 13.85
C GLU A 89 -8.65 -4.41 13.04
N THR A 90 -7.51 -3.76 13.24
CA THR A 90 -6.25 -4.18 12.64
C THR A 90 -5.72 -5.43 13.33
N ALA A 91 -5.39 -6.46 12.55
CA ALA A 91 -4.81 -7.70 13.08
C ALA A 91 -3.28 -7.67 12.98
N GLU A 92 -2.62 -7.90 14.12
CA GLU A 92 -1.16 -8.03 14.19
C GLU A 92 -0.70 -9.43 13.78
N VAL A 93 0.53 -9.52 13.26
CA VAL A 93 1.21 -10.80 13.04
C VAL A 93 1.72 -11.35 14.37
N ASN A 94 1.55 -12.65 14.59
CA ASN A 94 2.07 -13.29 15.79
C ASN A 94 3.59 -13.51 15.66
N LEU A 95 4.33 -12.82 16.51
CA LEU A 95 5.80 -12.91 16.58
C LEU A 95 6.27 -13.50 17.91
N ASP A 96 5.40 -14.22 18.62
CA ASP A 96 5.74 -14.87 19.89
C ASP A 96 6.55 -16.14 19.61
N GLY A 97 7.82 -16.09 19.93
CA GLY A 97 8.74 -17.22 19.71
C GLY A 97 10.20 -16.79 19.56
N HIS A 98 11.11 -17.73 19.80
CA HIS A 98 12.56 -17.54 19.67
C HIS A 98 13.22 -18.74 18.96
N PRO A 99 13.31 -18.72 17.62
CA PRO A 99 12.77 -17.72 16.70
C PRO A 99 11.26 -17.81 16.54
N ALA A 100 10.61 -16.67 16.25
CA ALA A 100 9.25 -16.68 15.70
C ALA A 100 9.29 -17.20 14.26
N ILE A 101 8.34 -18.04 13.87
CA ILE A 101 8.31 -18.71 12.58
C ILE A 101 7.07 -18.28 11.80
N ILE A 102 7.27 -17.73 10.61
CA ILE A 102 6.19 -17.36 9.68
C ILE A 102 6.27 -18.27 8.47
N LEU A 103 5.18 -18.98 8.16
CA LEU A 103 5.03 -19.82 6.98
C LEU A 103 4.26 -19.07 5.91
N MET A 104 4.82 -18.94 4.71
CA MET A 104 4.15 -18.31 3.56
C MET A 104 3.52 -19.38 2.68
N SER A 105 2.22 -19.26 2.40
CA SER A 105 1.45 -20.18 1.56
C SER A 105 0.69 -19.48 0.46
N GLY A 106 0.27 -20.18 -0.61
CA GLY A 106 -0.49 -19.61 -1.72
C GLY A 106 -0.07 -20.13 -3.09
N LEU A 107 -0.81 -19.75 -4.14
CA LEU A 107 -0.56 -20.20 -5.51
C LEU A 107 0.70 -19.59 -6.13
N GLN A 108 1.15 -20.16 -7.25
CA GLN A 108 2.22 -19.59 -8.06
C GLN A 108 1.80 -18.22 -8.60
N GLY A 109 2.72 -17.26 -8.58
CA GLY A 109 2.44 -15.90 -9.07
C GLY A 109 1.66 -15.01 -8.09
N SER A 110 1.21 -15.53 -6.93
CA SER A 110 0.56 -14.72 -5.91
C SER A 110 1.47 -13.71 -5.22
N GLY A 111 2.79 -13.79 -5.41
CA GLY A 111 3.75 -12.84 -4.87
C GLY A 111 4.40 -13.26 -3.55
N LYS A 112 4.33 -14.54 -3.13
CA LYS A 112 4.91 -15.05 -1.87
C LYS A 112 6.37 -14.65 -1.69
N THR A 113 7.23 -15.00 -2.62
CA THR A 113 8.68 -14.74 -2.55
C THR A 113 9.00 -13.26 -2.41
N THR A 114 8.35 -12.41 -3.23
CA THR A 114 8.51 -10.96 -3.14
C THR A 114 7.99 -10.42 -1.80
N PHE A 115 6.85 -10.96 -1.35
CA PHE A 115 6.25 -10.52 -0.09
C PHE A 115 7.08 -11.00 1.13
N SER A 116 7.70 -12.18 1.08
CA SER A 116 8.65 -12.65 2.10
C SER A 116 9.80 -11.65 2.32
N GLY A 117 10.38 -11.13 1.23
CA GLY A 117 11.39 -10.07 1.31
C GLY A 117 10.86 -8.76 1.89
N LYS A 118 9.68 -8.31 1.45
CA LYS A 118 9.04 -7.08 1.99
C LYS A 118 8.74 -7.20 3.48
N LEU A 119 8.18 -8.33 3.90
CA LEU A 119 7.86 -8.60 5.30
C LEU A 119 9.13 -8.66 6.17
N ALA A 120 10.17 -9.33 5.69
CA ALA A 120 11.46 -9.40 6.38
C ALA A 120 12.04 -7.99 6.60
N ARG A 121 12.05 -7.15 5.55
CA ARG A 121 12.48 -5.76 5.64
C ARG A 121 11.67 -4.98 6.67
N MET A 122 10.34 -5.00 6.56
CA MET A 122 9.46 -4.26 7.45
C MET A 122 9.65 -4.66 8.91
N LEU A 123 9.76 -5.97 9.20
CA LEU A 123 9.96 -6.46 10.56
C LEU A 123 11.37 -6.15 11.09
N LYS A 124 12.40 -6.17 10.22
CA LYS A 124 13.76 -5.71 10.57
C LYS A 124 13.78 -4.23 10.93
N GLU A 125 13.16 -3.38 10.12
CA GLU A 125 13.18 -1.92 10.28
C GLU A 125 12.26 -1.45 11.41
N LYS A 126 10.99 -1.91 11.43
CA LYS A 126 9.96 -1.41 12.37
C LYS A 126 9.96 -2.13 13.71
N LYS A 127 10.16 -3.45 13.71
CA LYS A 127 10.11 -4.28 14.94
C LYS A 127 11.50 -4.68 15.44
N LYS A 128 12.58 -4.25 14.76
CA LYS A 128 14.00 -4.54 15.12
C LYS A 128 14.32 -6.02 15.21
N ARG A 129 13.62 -6.86 14.44
CA ARG A 129 13.85 -8.29 14.37
C ARG A 129 15.10 -8.62 13.54
N LYS A 130 15.68 -9.79 13.78
CA LYS A 130 16.80 -10.36 13.02
C LYS A 130 16.30 -11.52 12.16
N PRO A 131 15.73 -11.26 10.97
CA PRO A 131 15.11 -12.28 10.16
C PRO A 131 16.13 -13.17 9.45
N LEU A 132 15.76 -14.45 9.28
CA LEU A 132 16.33 -15.40 8.35
C LEU A 132 15.25 -15.76 7.33
N LEU A 133 15.53 -15.59 6.04
CA LEU A 133 14.66 -16.08 4.97
C LEU A 133 15.02 -17.52 4.63
N VAL A 134 14.01 -18.34 4.32
CA VAL A 134 14.21 -19.77 3.99
C VAL A 134 13.57 -20.08 2.64
N ALA A 135 14.36 -20.61 1.71
CA ALA A 135 13.91 -20.97 0.37
C ALA A 135 13.48 -22.44 0.34
N CYS A 136 12.18 -22.69 0.43
CA CYS A 136 11.59 -24.04 0.34
C CYS A 136 10.93 -24.34 -1.01
N ASP A 137 11.07 -23.48 -2.04
CA ASP A 137 10.65 -23.77 -3.41
C ASP A 137 11.75 -24.58 -4.13
N VAL A 138 11.81 -25.85 -3.84
CA VAL A 138 12.83 -26.77 -4.39
C VAL A 138 12.61 -27.13 -5.86
N TYR A 139 11.45 -26.77 -6.41
CA TYR A 139 11.10 -27.10 -7.81
C TYR A 139 11.56 -26.04 -8.81
N ARG A 140 11.83 -24.82 -8.33
CA ARG A 140 12.17 -23.67 -9.18
C ARG A 140 13.47 -23.00 -8.71
N PRO A 141 14.62 -23.37 -9.30
CA PRO A 141 15.89 -22.72 -8.95
C PRO A 141 15.85 -21.20 -9.08
N ALA A 142 15.10 -20.68 -10.05
CA ALA A 142 14.92 -19.24 -10.23
C ALA A 142 14.22 -18.56 -9.03
N ALA A 143 13.35 -19.25 -8.30
CA ALA A 143 12.70 -18.70 -7.10
C ALA A 143 13.71 -18.56 -5.94
N ILE A 144 14.62 -19.53 -5.79
CA ILE A 144 15.70 -19.46 -4.81
C ILE A 144 16.60 -18.25 -5.11
N GLU A 145 17.03 -18.10 -6.38
CA GLU A 145 17.86 -16.95 -6.78
C GLU A 145 17.12 -15.62 -6.60
N GLN A 146 15.83 -15.57 -6.90
CA GLN A 146 15.01 -14.38 -6.66
C GLN A 146 15.00 -14.02 -5.16
N LEU A 147 14.80 -14.99 -4.28
CA LEU A 147 14.80 -14.74 -2.83
C LEU A 147 16.18 -14.27 -2.34
N LYS A 148 17.27 -14.82 -2.87
CA LYS A 148 18.65 -14.39 -2.57
C LYS A 148 18.90 -12.94 -2.99
N VAL A 149 18.46 -12.55 -4.19
CA VAL A 149 18.61 -11.16 -4.68
C VAL A 149 17.82 -10.19 -3.79
N LEU A 150 16.57 -10.52 -3.44
CA LEU A 150 15.76 -9.70 -2.55
C LEU A 150 16.39 -9.57 -1.16
N ALA A 151 16.87 -10.68 -0.61
CA ALA A 151 17.52 -10.72 0.69
C ALA A 151 18.80 -9.88 0.74
N ALA A 152 19.62 -9.95 -0.32
CA ALA A 152 20.83 -9.12 -0.43
C ALA A 152 20.52 -7.62 -0.44
N GLN A 153 19.41 -7.19 -1.10
CA GLN A 153 19.00 -5.79 -1.12
C GLN A 153 18.61 -5.24 0.26
N ILE A 154 18.14 -6.10 1.15
CA ILE A 154 17.71 -5.74 2.51
C ILE A 154 18.71 -6.18 3.58
N GLU A 155 19.85 -6.72 3.16
CA GLU A 155 20.90 -7.24 4.06
C GLU A 155 20.34 -8.24 5.09
N VAL A 156 19.62 -9.25 4.59
CA VAL A 156 19.03 -10.34 5.38
C VAL A 156 19.62 -11.66 4.87
N PRO A 157 20.04 -12.58 5.75
CA PRO A 157 20.54 -13.89 5.35
C PRO A 157 19.42 -14.76 4.77
N VAL A 158 19.82 -15.70 3.87
CA VAL A 158 18.95 -16.72 3.31
C VAL A 158 19.51 -18.09 3.58
N PHE A 159 18.69 -18.99 4.10
CA PHE A 159 18.96 -20.40 4.14
C PHE A 159 18.37 -21.09 2.91
N PHE A 160 19.16 -21.85 2.19
CA PHE A 160 18.77 -22.64 1.04
C PHE A 160 19.62 -23.87 0.89
N ASP A 161 19.11 -24.89 0.20
CA ASP A 161 19.85 -26.08 -0.15
C ASP A 161 19.49 -26.46 -1.61
N LEU A 162 20.49 -26.50 -2.48
CA LEU A 162 20.30 -26.82 -3.91
C LEU A 162 20.30 -28.33 -4.19
N GLU A 163 20.79 -29.12 -3.27
CA GLU A 163 20.90 -30.58 -3.40
C GLU A 163 19.68 -31.29 -2.82
N SER A 164 19.12 -30.76 -1.73
CA SER A 164 17.93 -31.33 -1.10
C SER A 164 16.67 -30.99 -1.90
N LYS A 165 15.87 -32.02 -2.13
CA LYS A 165 14.52 -31.91 -2.71
C LYS A 165 13.42 -32.03 -1.65
N ASN A 166 13.78 -32.04 -0.38
CA ASN A 166 12.82 -32.15 0.72
C ASN A 166 12.63 -30.80 1.42
N PRO A 167 11.55 -30.06 1.15
CA PRO A 167 11.33 -28.76 1.74
C PRO A 167 11.09 -28.81 3.26
N VAL A 168 10.62 -29.94 3.79
CA VAL A 168 10.42 -30.12 5.23
C VAL A 168 11.78 -30.16 5.94
N ASP A 169 12.74 -30.94 5.43
CA ASP A 169 14.07 -31.00 5.97
C ASP A 169 14.80 -29.65 5.90
N ILE A 170 14.70 -28.95 4.78
CA ILE A 170 15.24 -27.59 4.59
C ILE A 170 14.70 -26.65 5.67
N ALA A 171 13.39 -26.64 5.89
CA ALA A 171 12.76 -25.77 6.87
C ALA A 171 13.22 -26.08 8.31
N GLN A 172 13.29 -27.36 8.67
CA GLN A 172 13.77 -27.77 10.00
C GLN A 172 15.22 -27.38 10.25
N ARG A 173 16.12 -27.65 9.29
CA ARG A 173 17.54 -27.24 9.37
C ARG A 173 17.70 -25.73 9.45
N ALA A 174 16.90 -24.97 8.71
CA ALA A 174 16.91 -23.52 8.79
C ALA A 174 16.55 -22.99 10.19
N ILE A 175 15.57 -23.61 10.85
CA ILE A 175 15.20 -23.24 12.23
C ILE A 175 16.34 -23.59 13.22
N GLN A 176 17.01 -24.72 13.04
CA GLN A 176 18.19 -25.08 13.87
C GLN A 176 19.30 -24.03 13.65
N GLU A 177 19.57 -23.64 12.41
CA GLU A 177 20.54 -22.60 12.10
C GLU A 177 20.15 -21.26 12.70
N ALA A 178 18.88 -20.88 12.63
CA ALA A 178 18.38 -19.65 13.23
C ALA A 178 18.65 -19.60 14.74
N LYS A 179 18.36 -20.69 15.44
CA LYS A 179 18.68 -20.84 16.88
C LYS A 179 20.17 -20.74 17.16
N ALA A 180 21.00 -21.42 16.37
CA ALA A 180 22.45 -21.46 16.56
C ALA A 180 23.10 -20.08 16.30
N LYS A 181 22.60 -19.32 15.33
CA LYS A 181 23.15 -18.00 14.94
C LYS A 181 22.44 -16.81 15.60
N GLY A 182 21.43 -17.05 16.44
CA GLY A 182 20.71 -16.01 17.17
C GLY A 182 19.80 -15.13 16.29
N TYR A 183 19.24 -15.69 15.21
CA TYR A 183 18.12 -15.08 14.49
C TYR A 183 16.84 -15.30 15.29
N ASP A 184 16.05 -14.24 15.46
CA ASP A 184 14.83 -14.26 16.27
C ASP A 184 13.54 -14.34 15.44
N LEU A 185 13.69 -14.39 14.10
CA LEU A 185 12.59 -14.51 13.16
C LEU A 185 12.98 -15.38 11.97
N VAL A 186 12.13 -16.32 11.59
CA VAL A 186 12.30 -17.17 10.40
C VAL A 186 11.08 -16.99 9.49
N ILE A 187 11.30 -16.67 8.22
CA ILE A 187 10.23 -16.55 7.22
C ILE A 187 10.47 -17.64 6.17
N VAL A 188 9.55 -18.60 6.08
CA VAL A 188 9.66 -19.77 5.20
C VAL A 188 8.85 -19.50 3.93
N ASP A 189 9.55 -19.29 2.81
CA ASP A 189 8.95 -19.11 1.48
C ASP A 189 8.77 -20.49 0.83
N THR A 190 7.52 -20.87 0.53
CA THR A 190 7.19 -22.20 -0.01
C THR A 190 6.92 -22.16 -1.50
N ALA A 191 6.99 -23.33 -2.13
CA ALA A 191 6.56 -23.50 -3.51
C ALA A 191 5.09 -23.09 -3.68
N GLY A 192 4.75 -22.64 -4.89
CA GLY A 192 3.38 -22.45 -5.34
C GLY A 192 3.16 -23.17 -6.65
N ARG A 193 1.99 -23.73 -6.85
CA ARG A 193 1.55 -24.31 -8.12
C ARG A 193 0.47 -23.45 -8.76
N LEU A 194 0.18 -23.69 -10.03
CA LEU A 194 -0.80 -22.91 -10.79
C LEU A 194 -2.23 -23.09 -10.29
N ALA A 195 -2.53 -24.23 -9.70
CA ALA A 195 -3.83 -24.55 -9.12
C ALA A 195 -3.65 -25.28 -7.80
N VAL A 196 -4.68 -25.30 -6.98
CA VAL A 196 -4.72 -26.12 -5.76
C VAL A 196 -4.75 -27.60 -6.17
N ASP A 197 -3.73 -28.33 -5.78
CA ASP A 197 -3.66 -29.79 -5.97
C ASP A 197 -3.31 -30.51 -4.68
N GLU A 198 -3.62 -31.79 -4.61
CA GLU A 198 -3.44 -32.62 -3.42
C GLU A 198 -1.97 -32.68 -2.98
N MET A 199 -1.05 -32.80 -3.93
CA MET A 199 0.38 -32.93 -3.64
C MET A 199 0.92 -31.63 -2.99
N MET A 200 0.53 -30.47 -3.51
CA MET A 200 0.91 -29.17 -2.94
C MET A 200 0.37 -29.02 -1.50
N MET A 201 -0.92 -29.40 -1.32
CA MET A 201 -1.53 -29.25 0.01
C MET A 201 -0.91 -30.19 1.04
N GLN A 202 -0.56 -31.42 0.65
CA GLN A 202 0.18 -32.36 1.50
C GLN A 202 1.56 -31.83 1.87
N GLU A 203 2.31 -31.27 0.91
CA GLU A 203 3.63 -30.71 1.14
C GLU A 203 3.59 -29.53 2.12
N ILE A 204 2.71 -28.55 1.89
CA ILE A 204 2.60 -27.38 2.78
C ILE A 204 2.12 -27.82 4.18
N THR A 205 1.19 -28.75 4.25
CA THR A 205 0.70 -29.32 5.52
C THR A 205 1.85 -30.03 6.27
N ALA A 206 2.67 -30.83 5.57
CA ALA A 206 3.83 -31.48 6.16
C ALA A 206 4.86 -30.46 6.67
N ILE A 207 5.14 -29.41 5.93
CA ILE A 207 5.99 -28.32 6.40
C ILE A 207 5.39 -27.69 7.66
N LYS A 208 4.11 -27.28 7.63
CA LYS A 208 3.44 -26.68 8.79
C LYS A 208 3.51 -27.55 10.03
N GLN A 209 3.24 -28.86 9.90
CA GLN A 209 3.31 -29.80 11.01
C GLN A 209 4.74 -29.97 11.56
N ALA A 210 5.74 -29.97 10.68
CA ALA A 210 7.14 -30.18 11.07
C ALA A 210 7.75 -28.97 11.78
N ILE A 211 7.37 -27.75 11.41
CA ILE A 211 7.97 -26.51 11.95
C ILE A 211 7.08 -25.79 12.97
N GLN A 212 5.80 -26.13 13.05
CA GLN A 212 4.80 -25.52 13.93
C GLN A 212 4.93 -23.99 13.96
N PRO A 213 4.61 -23.30 12.85
CA PRO A 213 4.81 -21.85 12.73
C PRO A 213 3.93 -21.11 13.73
N ASN A 214 4.43 -19.97 14.23
CA ASN A 214 3.66 -19.03 15.04
C ASN A 214 2.60 -18.31 14.21
N GLU A 215 2.86 -18.21 12.90
CA GLU A 215 1.97 -17.54 11.95
C GLU A 215 2.04 -18.24 10.59
N THR A 216 0.89 -18.58 10.02
CA THR A 216 0.76 -19.08 8.64
C THR A 216 0.02 -18.01 7.84
N LEU A 217 0.68 -17.42 6.86
CA LEU A 217 0.11 -16.37 6.01
C LEU A 217 -0.25 -16.93 4.63
N PHE A 218 -1.51 -16.76 4.24
CA PHE A 218 -1.99 -17.06 2.90
C PHE A 218 -1.85 -15.82 2.01
N VAL A 219 -0.99 -15.93 0.99
CA VAL A 219 -0.70 -14.85 0.04
C VAL A 219 -1.51 -15.06 -1.23
N VAL A 220 -2.32 -14.07 -1.56
CA VAL A 220 -3.21 -14.13 -2.71
C VAL A 220 -3.13 -12.84 -3.56
N ASP A 221 -3.24 -13.02 -4.87
CA ASP A 221 -3.30 -11.94 -5.84
C ASP A 221 -4.70 -11.32 -5.85
N SER A 222 -4.80 -10.05 -5.48
CA SER A 222 -6.08 -9.33 -5.42
C SER A 222 -6.72 -9.08 -6.79
N MET A 223 -5.95 -9.23 -7.88
CA MET A 223 -6.45 -9.05 -9.24
C MET A 223 -7.30 -10.23 -9.73
N THR A 224 -7.20 -11.40 -9.08
CA THR A 224 -7.94 -12.60 -9.47
C THR A 224 -9.41 -12.59 -9.01
N GLY A 225 -9.85 -11.52 -8.35
CA GLY A 225 -11.27 -11.31 -8.01
C GLY A 225 -11.86 -12.43 -7.15
N GLN A 226 -12.97 -13.05 -7.63
CA GLN A 226 -13.66 -14.11 -6.90
C GLN A 226 -12.84 -15.41 -6.80
N ASP A 227 -11.91 -15.67 -7.74
CA ASP A 227 -11.04 -16.85 -7.67
C ASP A 227 -10.09 -16.76 -6.47
N ALA A 228 -9.67 -15.54 -6.08
CA ALA A 228 -8.92 -15.33 -4.84
C ALA A 228 -9.69 -15.83 -3.62
N VAL A 229 -11.00 -15.60 -3.58
CA VAL A 229 -11.88 -15.99 -2.47
C VAL A 229 -12.06 -17.51 -2.42
N ASN A 230 -12.28 -18.14 -3.59
CA ASN A 230 -12.43 -19.59 -3.70
C ASN A 230 -11.14 -20.29 -3.28
N THR A 231 -10.00 -19.83 -3.79
CA THR A 231 -8.68 -20.37 -3.42
C THR A 231 -8.41 -20.20 -1.92
N ALA A 232 -8.72 -19.03 -1.34
CA ALA A 232 -8.58 -18.80 0.09
C ALA A 232 -9.39 -19.82 0.91
N LYS A 233 -10.61 -20.13 0.48
CA LYS A 233 -11.44 -21.12 1.15
C LYS A 233 -10.82 -22.53 1.10
N GLU A 234 -10.36 -22.98 -0.08
CA GLU A 234 -9.73 -24.30 -0.23
C GLU A 234 -8.46 -24.42 0.63
N PHE A 235 -7.63 -23.37 0.68
CA PHE A 235 -6.45 -23.36 1.55
C PHE A 235 -6.84 -23.33 3.03
N ASN A 236 -7.85 -22.57 3.42
CA ASN A 236 -8.29 -22.48 4.81
C ASN A 236 -8.84 -23.81 5.32
N ASP A 237 -9.64 -24.51 4.51
CA ASP A 237 -10.26 -25.78 4.87
C ASP A 237 -9.22 -26.87 5.14
N ARG A 238 -8.02 -26.80 4.55
CA ARG A 238 -6.94 -27.80 4.68
C ARG A 238 -5.78 -27.36 5.56
N LEU A 239 -5.39 -26.08 5.50
CA LEU A 239 -4.22 -25.56 6.16
C LEU A 239 -4.53 -24.80 7.43
N ASP A 240 -5.77 -24.30 7.59
CA ASP A 240 -6.19 -23.44 8.69
C ASP A 240 -5.16 -22.33 8.95
N PHE A 241 -4.96 -21.44 7.96
CA PHE A 241 -4.00 -20.34 8.06
C PHE A 241 -4.47 -19.25 9.03
N ASP A 242 -3.54 -18.43 9.53
CA ASP A 242 -3.82 -17.43 10.58
C ASP A 242 -4.17 -16.05 10.03
N GLY A 243 -3.77 -15.76 8.80
CA GLY A 243 -4.04 -14.47 8.19
C GLY A 243 -3.83 -14.45 6.69
N VAL A 244 -4.41 -13.43 6.05
CA VAL A 244 -4.37 -13.21 4.60
C VAL A 244 -3.46 -12.03 4.26
N VAL A 245 -2.73 -12.18 3.17
CA VAL A 245 -1.96 -11.13 2.53
C VAL A 245 -2.51 -10.88 1.14
N LEU A 246 -2.97 -9.68 0.87
CA LEU A 246 -3.43 -9.25 -0.46
C LEU A 246 -2.27 -8.58 -1.20
N THR A 247 -1.85 -9.14 -2.32
CA THR A 247 -0.82 -8.56 -3.17
C THR A 247 -1.41 -7.87 -4.40
N LYS A 248 -0.58 -7.08 -5.09
CA LYS A 248 -0.92 -6.38 -6.35
C LYS A 248 -2.12 -5.46 -6.26
N LEU A 249 -2.34 -4.85 -5.10
CA LEU A 249 -3.42 -3.87 -4.93
C LEU A 249 -3.21 -2.57 -5.73
N ASP A 250 -2.00 -2.33 -6.23
CA ASP A 250 -1.65 -1.24 -7.14
C ASP A 250 -2.12 -1.47 -8.59
N GLY A 251 -2.48 -2.70 -8.94
CA GLY A 251 -3.08 -3.04 -10.22
C GLY A 251 -4.52 -2.54 -10.37
N ASP A 252 -5.14 -2.82 -11.52
CA ASP A 252 -6.55 -2.51 -11.77
C ASP A 252 -7.46 -3.51 -11.03
N THR A 253 -7.45 -3.43 -9.70
CA THR A 253 -8.25 -4.30 -8.86
C THR A 253 -9.63 -3.71 -8.65
N ARG A 254 -10.66 -4.54 -8.83
CA ARG A 254 -12.05 -4.15 -8.52
C ARG A 254 -12.33 -4.12 -7.02
N GLY A 255 -11.43 -4.71 -6.21
CA GLY A 255 -11.48 -4.68 -4.74
C GLY A 255 -12.36 -5.72 -4.07
N GLY A 256 -13.11 -6.51 -4.84
CA GLY A 256 -14.05 -7.50 -4.32
C GLY A 256 -13.42 -8.60 -3.48
N ALA A 257 -12.18 -8.98 -3.80
CA ALA A 257 -11.43 -9.96 -3.02
C ALA A 257 -11.23 -9.48 -1.57
N ALA A 258 -10.81 -8.22 -1.37
CA ALA A 258 -10.59 -7.65 -0.03
C ALA A 258 -11.87 -7.64 0.82
N LEU A 259 -13.03 -7.37 0.19
CA LEU A 259 -14.32 -7.33 0.86
C LEU A 259 -14.90 -8.72 1.15
N SER A 260 -14.54 -9.72 0.33
CA SER A 260 -15.16 -11.05 0.40
C SER A 260 -14.34 -12.07 1.19
N ILE A 261 -13.01 -12.05 1.12
CA ILE A 261 -12.13 -13.07 1.71
C ILE A 261 -12.40 -13.19 3.22
N ARG A 262 -12.36 -12.06 3.95
CA ARG A 262 -12.55 -12.07 5.41
C ARG A 262 -13.86 -12.78 5.81
N THR A 263 -14.94 -12.47 5.10
CA THR A 263 -16.27 -13.04 5.41
C THR A 263 -16.37 -14.53 5.05
N VAL A 264 -15.67 -14.97 3.99
CA VAL A 264 -15.78 -16.36 3.49
C VAL A 264 -14.90 -17.32 4.29
N VAL A 265 -13.68 -16.88 4.70
CA VAL A 265 -12.72 -17.74 5.41
C VAL A 265 -12.64 -17.49 6.90
N ASP A 266 -13.29 -16.43 7.39
CA ASP A 266 -13.24 -15.97 8.80
C ASP A 266 -11.81 -15.77 9.34
N LYS A 267 -10.88 -15.33 8.47
CA LYS A 267 -9.50 -15.04 8.81
C LYS A 267 -9.16 -13.58 8.52
N PRO A 268 -8.39 -12.90 9.38
CA PRO A 268 -8.10 -11.48 9.18
C PRO A 268 -7.18 -11.26 7.99
N ILE A 269 -7.38 -10.14 7.30
CA ILE A 269 -6.38 -9.61 6.37
C ILE A 269 -5.35 -8.87 7.23
N LYS A 270 -4.07 -9.26 7.14
CA LYS A 270 -3.00 -8.67 7.97
C LYS A 270 -2.16 -7.66 7.21
N PHE A 271 -1.91 -7.92 5.93
CA PHE A 271 -1.05 -7.07 5.11
C PHE A 271 -1.58 -6.89 3.69
N VAL A 272 -1.12 -5.81 3.07
CA VAL A 272 -1.35 -5.52 1.65
C VAL A 272 -0.04 -5.15 0.95
N GLY A 273 0.14 -5.67 -0.26
CA GLY A 273 1.21 -5.28 -1.17
C GLY A 273 0.68 -4.25 -2.17
N THR A 274 1.27 -3.06 -2.18
CA THR A 274 0.82 -1.88 -2.94
C THR A 274 1.79 -1.49 -4.06
N GLY A 275 2.57 -2.43 -4.58
CA GLY A 275 3.52 -2.21 -5.67
C GLY A 275 4.65 -3.22 -5.70
N GLU A 276 5.55 -3.12 -6.64
CA GLU A 276 6.67 -4.05 -6.82
C GLU A 276 7.85 -3.78 -5.86
N LYS A 277 8.05 -2.53 -5.45
CA LYS A 277 9.16 -2.14 -4.59
C LYS A 277 9.11 -2.81 -3.22
N LEU A 278 10.27 -3.00 -2.59
CA LEU A 278 10.37 -3.62 -1.26
C LEU A 278 9.68 -2.79 -0.15
N GLU A 279 9.54 -1.48 -0.33
CA GLU A 279 8.81 -0.58 0.56
C GLU A 279 7.30 -0.68 0.42
N ALA A 280 6.80 -1.21 -0.70
CA ALA A 280 5.38 -1.25 -1.02
C ALA A 280 4.66 -2.39 -0.28
N ILE A 281 4.62 -2.29 1.03
CA ILE A 281 3.91 -3.14 1.97
C ILE A 281 3.29 -2.27 3.05
N ASP A 282 2.00 -2.47 3.32
CA ASP A 282 1.30 -1.81 4.41
C ASP A 282 0.59 -2.86 5.28
N GLN A 283 0.45 -2.55 6.56
CA GLN A 283 -0.46 -3.28 7.43
C GLN A 283 -1.90 -2.98 7.00
N PHE A 284 -2.78 -3.97 7.06
CA PHE A 284 -4.17 -3.79 6.67
C PHE A 284 -4.96 -3.12 7.80
N HIS A 285 -5.52 -1.95 7.51
CA HIS A 285 -6.36 -1.19 8.43
C HIS A 285 -7.79 -1.10 7.88
N PRO A 286 -8.77 -1.86 8.39
CA PRO A 286 -10.13 -1.89 7.87
C PRO A 286 -10.78 -0.51 7.71
N ALA A 287 -10.70 0.35 8.72
CA ALA A 287 -11.30 1.68 8.68
C ALA A 287 -10.67 2.57 7.58
N ARG A 288 -9.33 2.58 7.47
CA ARG A 288 -8.62 3.34 6.42
C ARG A 288 -8.95 2.81 5.01
N MET A 289 -9.17 1.50 4.89
CA MET A 289 -9.58 0.90 3.63
C MET A 289 -11.02 1.30 3.26
N ALA A 290 -11.92 1.37 4.25
CA ALA A 290 -13.28 1.90 4.06
C ALA A 290 -13.25 3.37 3.62
N ASP A 291 -12.39 4.20 4.21
CA ASP A 291 -12.17 5.59 3.77
C ASP A 291 -11.74 5.67 2.31
N ARG A 292 -10.77 4.83 1.89
CA ARG A 292 -10.31 4.76 0.49
C ARG A 292 -11.42 4.34 -0.46
N ILE A 293 -12.20 3.31 -0.09
CA ILE A 293 -13.34 2.82 -0.89
C ILE A 293 -14.41 3.90 -1.06
N LEU A 294 -14.63 4.74 -0.05
CA LEU A 294 -15.60 5.83 -0.10
C LEU A 294 -15.06 7.12 -0.73
N GLY A 295 -13.80 7.11 -1.21
CA GLY A 295 -13.17 8.29 -1.80
C GLY A 295 -12.88 9.41 -0.79
N MET A 296 -12.86 9.08 0.49
CA MET A 296 -12.57 10.03 1.58
C MET A 296 -11.06 10.26 1.78
N GLY A 297 -10.22 9.50 1.06
CA GLY A 297 -8.77 9.53 1.17
C GLY A 297 -8.25 8.74 2.37
N ASP A 298 -6.94 8.78 2.58
CA ASP A 298 -6.27 8.13 3.70
C ASP A 298 -5.15 9.03 4.22
N ILE A 299 -5.54 10.12 4.86
CA ILE A 299 -4.61 11.13 5.37
C ILE A 299 -3.68 10.53 6.43
N VAL A 300 -4.15 9.57 7.22
CA VAL A 300 -3.34 8.96 8.30
C VAL A 300 -2.17 8.20 7.71
N SER A 301 -2.41 7.31 6.72
CA SER A 301 -1.33 6.60 6.03
C SER A 301 -0.38 7.55 5.31
N LEU A 302 -0.88 8.64 4.72
CA LEU A 302 -0.05 9.65 4.09
C LEU A 302 0.89 10.31 5.10
N VAL A 303 0.38 10.70 6.28
CA VAL A 303 1.16 11.32 7.35
C VAL A 303 2.18 10.32 7.91
N GLU A 304 1.80 9.06 8.14
CA GLU A 304 2.70 8.00 8.61
C GLU A 304 3.87 7.80 7.64
N ARG A 305 3.59 7.67 6.33
CA ARG A 305 4.64 7.56 5.30
C ARG A 305 5.53 8.80 5.24
N ALA A 306 4.96 9.98 5.41
CA ALA A 306 5.74 11.21 5.48
C ALA A 306 6.65 11.24 6.71
N GLN A 307 6.16 10.79 7.87
CA GLN A 307 6.95 10.70 9.10
C GLN A 307 8.07 9.66 9.04
N GLU A 308 7.84 8.50 8.42
CA GLU A 308 8.86 7.45 8.24
C GLU A 308 10.05 7.94 7.38
N GLN A 309 9.80 8.83 6.42
CA GLN A 309 10.82 9.40 5.55
C GLN A 309 11.37 10.75 6.06
N TYR A 310 10.87 11.21 7.23
CA TYR A 310 11.22 12.51 7.78
C TYR A 310 12.60 12.47 8.46
N ASP A 311 13.58 13.07 7.81
CA ASP A 311 14.89 13.37 8.41
C ASP A 311 14.84 14.75 9.05
N GLU A 312 14.78 14.77 10.39
CA GLU A 312 14.70 16.01 11.17
C GLU A 312 15.93 16.92 10.94
N ALA A 313 17.12 16.34 10.75
CA ALA A 313 18.34 17.09 10.50
C ALA A 313 18.30 17.75 9.12
N GLU A 314 17.84 17.01 8.10
CA GLU A 314 17.68 17.52 6.73
C GLU A 314 16.58 18.59 6.68
N ALA A 315 15.46 18.38 7.35
CA ALA A 315 14.37 19.37 7.43
C ALA A 315 14.82 20.68 8.10
N LYS A 316 15.55 20.63 9.22
CA LYS A 316 16.13 21.81 9.88
C LYS A 316 17.16 22.53 9.00
N ARG A 317 17.98 21.76 8.27
CA ARG A 317 18.94 22.32 7.31
C ARG A 317 18.23 23.04 6.16
N LEU A 318 17.20 22.41 5.60
CA LEU A 318 16.40 22.97 4.52
C LEU A 318 15.67 24.24 4.96
N GLN A 319 15.05 24.23 6.14
CA GLN A 319 14.39 25.40 6.72
C GLN A 319 15.36 26.60 6.85
N LYS A 320 16.58 26.37 7.35
CA LYS A 320 17.63 27.42 7.44
C LYS A 320 18.01 27.92 6.06
N LYS A 321 18.14 27.06 5.04
CA LYS A 321 18.46 27.48 3.66
C LYS A 321 17.34 28.32 3.05
N ILE A 322 16.07 27.93 3.25
CA ILE A 322 14.92 28.69 2.75
C ILE A 322 14.86 30.08 3.39
N GLN A 323 15.06 30.17 4.72
CA GLN A 323 15.12 31.45 5.43
C GLN A 323 16.24 32.38 4.90
N LYS A 324 17.40 31.81 4.54
CA LYS A 324 18.54 32.53 3.97
C LYS A 324 18.42 32.76 2.45
N ASN A 325 17.32 32.37 1.81
CA ASN A 325 17.13 32.43 0.36
C ASN A 325 18.19 31.64 -0.44
N GLN A 326 18.70 30.55 0.14
CA GLN A 326 19.76 29.69 -0.40
C GLN A 326 19.25 28.34 -0.93
N PHE A 327 17.92 28.19 -1.16
CA PHE A 327 17.32 27.01 -1.76
C PHE A 327 17.81 26.85 -3.20
N ASP A 328 18.43 25.70 -3.50
CA ASP A 328 19.10 25.41 -4.77
C ASP A 328 18.56 24.16 -5.46
N PHE A 329 19.08 23.78 -6.65
CA PHE A 329 18.64 22.59 -7.37
C PHE A 329 19.06 21.27 -6.68
N ASN A 330 20.07 21.26 -5.82
CA ASN A 330 20.39 20.05 -5.04
C ASN A 330 19.32 19.81 -3.98
N ASP A 331 18.84 20.88 -3.33
CA ASP A 331 17.74 20.78 -2.36
C ASP A 331 16.45 20.36 -3.04
N PHE A 332 16.18 20.88 -4.24
CA PHE A 332 15.02 20.50 -5.05
C PHE A 332 15.08 19.02 -5.47
N LEU A 333 16.24 18.53 -5.88
CA LEU A 333 16.48 17.12 -6.21
C LEU A 333 16.27 16.21 -5.00
N SER A 334 16.79 16.62 -3.82
CA SER A 334 16.60 15.89 -2.56
C SER A 334 15.10 15.75 -2.23
N GLN A 335 14.32 16.82 -2.38
CA GLN A 335 12.86 16.79 -2.18
C GLN A 335 12.15 15.81 -3.13
N ILE A 336 12.53 15.80 -4.42
CA ILE A 336 11.99 14.84 -5.39
C ILE A 336 12.33 13.42 -4.98
N GLN A 337 13.56 13.16 -4.56
CA GLN A 337 13.98 11.83 -4.11
C GLN A 337 13.24 11.36 -2.85
N GLN A 338 12.98 12.26 -1.91
CA GLN A 338 12.15 11.97 -0.73
C GLN A 338 10.73 11.59 -1.13
N ILE A 339 10.09 12.36 -2.02
CA ILE A 339 8.74 12.03 -2.53
C ILE A 339 8.73 10.66 -3.22
N LYS A 340 9.75 10.34 -4.02
CA LYS A 340 9.88 9.02 -4.68
C LYS A 340 10.03 7.87 -3.69
N LYS A 341 10.67 8.10 -2.55
CA LYS A 341 10.80 7.10 -1.47
C LYS A 341 9.48 6.84 -0.74
N MET A 342 8.57 7.81 -0.68
CA MET A 342 7.25 7.64 -0.08
C MET A 342 6.31 6.70 -0.88
N GLY A 343 6.65 6.36 -2.12
CA GLY A 343 5.89 5.45 -2.97
C GLY A 343 5.46 6.04 -4.30
N ASN A 344 4.43 5.44 -4.92
CA ASN A 344 3.87 5.92 -6.17
C ASN A 344 3.09 7.23 -5.95
N ILE A 345 3.32 8.23 -6.79
CA ILE A 345 2.68 9.55 -6.65
C ILE A 345 1.18 9.49 -6.85
N LYS A 346 0.69 8.61 -7.74
CA LYS A 346 -0.74 8.37 -7.92
C LYS A 346 -1.37 7.84 -6.62
N ASP A 347 -0.69 6.95 -5.92
CA ASP A 347 -1.15 6.40 -4.65
C ASP A 347 -1.16 7.47 -3.56
N LEU A 348 -0.09 8.27 -3.45
CA LEU A 348 -0.02 9.37 -2.49
C LEU A 348 -1.11 10.42 -2.75
N ALA A 349 -1.37 10.74 -4.02
CA ALA A 349 -2.42 11.66 -4.40
C ALA A 349 -3.83 11.12 -4.11
N SER A 350 -4.04 9.80 -4.25
CA SER A 350 -5.32 9.16 -3.92
C SER A 350 -5.62 9.17 -2.41
N MET A 351 -4.60 9.31 -1.56
CA MET A 351 -4.76 9.44 -0.11
C MET A 351 -5.27 10.82 0.32
N ILE A 352 -5.20 11.82 -0.57
CA ILE A 352 -5.70 13.18 -0.29
C ILE A 352 -7.16 13.29 -0.77
N PRO A 353 -8.11 13.65 0.12
CA PRO A 353 -9.52 13.80 -0.24
C PRO A 353 -9.71 14.74 -1.44
N GLY A 354 -10.42 14.26 -2.48
CA GLY A 354 -10.73 15.04 -3.68
C GLY A 354 -9.59 15.20 -4.71
N MET A 355 -8.34 14.90 -4.37
CA MET A 355 -7.23 15.01 -5.32
C MET A 355 -7.13 13.83 -6.29
N GLY A 356 -7.57 12.64 -5.90
CA GLY A 356 -7.56 11.46 -6.78
C GLY A 356 -8.33 11.70 -8.08
N LYS A 357 -9.41 12.51 -8.04
CA LYS A 357 -10.18 12.89 -9.24
C LYS A 357 -9.50 13.95 -10.09
N ALA A 358 -8.91 14.95 -9.45
CA ALA A 358 -8.23 16.05 -10.15
C ALA A 358 -6.99 15.58 -10.93
N LEU A 359 -6.42 14.43 -10.55
CA LEU A 359 -5.21 13.85 -11.14
C LEU A 359 -5.48 12.64 -12.04
N LYS A 360 -6.74 12.19 -12.18
CA LYS A 360 -7.10 11.06 -13.06
C LYS A 360 -6.77 11.34 -14.53
N ASP A 361 -6.98 12.58 -14.98
CA ASP A 361 -6.74 13.01 -16.35
C ASP A 361 -5.32 13.56 -16.56
N VAL A 362 -4.53 13.64 -15.49
CA VAL A 362 -3.13 14.04 -15.57
C VAL A 362 -2.29 12.78 -15.56
N ASP A 363 -1.69 12.48 -16.71
CA ASP A 363 -0.71 11.39 -16.82
C ASP A 363 0.56 11.79 -16.03
N ILE A 364 0.50 11.59 -14.71
CA ILE A 364 1.67 11.71 -13.84
C ILE A 364 2.46 10.41 -14.03
N ASP A 365 3.16 10.33 -15.15
CA ASP A 365 4.09 9.27 -15.39
C ASP A 365 5.21 9.34 -14.32
N ASN A 366 5.54 8.21 -13.72
CA ASN A 366 6.76 8.06 -12.89
C ASN A 366 8.02 8.48 -13.67
N ASN A 367 7.94 8.55 -15.00
CA ASN A 367 8.98 9.07 -15.89
C ASN A 367 9.08 10.61 -15.88
N ALA A 368 8.06 11.35 -15.45
CA ALA A 368 8.11 12.82 -15.37
C ALA A 368 9.26 13.30 -14.47
N PHE A 369 9.53 12.57 -13.38
CA PHE A 369 10.69 12.87 -12.53
C PHE A 369 12.02 12.45 -13.14
N LYS A 370 12.05 11.44 -14.02
CA LYS A 370 13.30 11.06 -14.69
C LYS A 370 13.85 12.18 -15.57
N SER A 371 12.98 12.88 -16.30
CA SER A 371 13.39 14.05 -17.10
C SER A 371 13.92 15.16 -16.23
N VAL A 372 13.25 15.45 -15.12
CA VAL A 372 13.67 16.47 -14.16
C VAL A 372 15.03 16.12 -13.53
N GLU A 373 15.21 14.89 -13.09
CA GLU A 373 16.47 14.39 -12.55
C GLU A 373 17.61 14.47 -13.60
N ALA A 374 17.34 14.02 -14.85
CA ALA A 374 18.30 14.08 -15.92
C ALA A 374 18.76 15.52 -16.24
N ILE A 375 17.82 16.47 -16.25
CA ILE A 375 18.13 17.90 -16.42
C ILE A 375 19.03 18.39 -15.30
N ILE A 376 18.69 18.10 -14.03
CA ILE A 376 19.49 18.55 -12.87
C ILE A 376 20.86 17.87 -12.86
N TYR A 377 20.95 16.59 -13.17
CA TYR A 377 22.23 15.87 -13.24
C TYR A 377 23.12 16.39 -14.37
N SER A 378 22.56 16.92 -15.44
CA SER A 378 23.29 17.55 -16.54
C SER A 378 23.80 18.96 -16.23
N MET A 379 23.37 19.55 -15.10
CA MET A 379 23.92 20.81 -14.58
C MET A 379 25.26 20.58 -13.88
N THR A 380 26.20 21.49 -14.02
CA THR A 380 27.41 21.51 -13.22
C THR A 380 27.11 21.84 -11.75
N PRO A 381 27.98 21.47 -10.78
CA PRO A 381 27.79 21.82 -9.37
C PRO A 381 27.50 23.30 -9.14
N LYS A 382 28.21 24.20 -9.85
CA LYS A 382 28.01 25.66 -9.78
C LYS A 382 26.65 26.11 -10.30
N GLU A 383 26.12 25.45 -11.32
CA GLU A 383 24.79 25.74 -11.88
C GLU A 383 23.66 25.24 -10.98
N ARG A 384 23.87 24.10 -10.28
CA ARG A 384 22.90 23.60 -9.28
C ARG A 384 22.80 24.51 -8.06
N THR A 385 23.95 25.02 -7.58
CA THR A 385 23.98 25.90 -6.41
C THR A 385 23.60 27.34 -6.71
N ASN A 386 23.81 27.80 -7.96
CA ASN A 386 23.48 29.16 -8.37
C ASN A 386 22.65 29.16 -9.66
N PRO A 387 21.33 29.01 -9.55
CA PRO A 387 20.41 28.93 -10.71
C PRO A 387 20.45 30.21 -11.59
N GLU A 388 20.86 31.35 -11.05
CA GLU A 388 20.85 32.65 -11.75
C GLU A 388 21.87 32.72 -12.89
N ILE A 389 22.88 31.84 -12.89
CA ILE A 389 23.91 31.81 -13.97
C ILE A 389 23.40 31.05 -15.22
N LEU A 390 22.20 30.45 -15.21
CA LEU A 390 21.68 29.66 -16.32
C LEU A 390 21.23 30.53 -17.50
N ASN A 391 22.18 30.94 -18.33
CA ASN A 391 21.93 31.65 -19.60
C ASN A 391 21.48 30.69 -20.74
N ALA A 392 21.15 31.24 -21.91
CA ALA A 392 20.64 30.50 -23.04
C ALA A 392 21.60 29.37 -23.53
N SER A 393 22.89 29.63 -23.58
CA SER A 393 23.91 28.66 -23.99
C SER A 393 24.01 27.48 -23.02
N ARG A 394 23.98 27.75 -21.70
CA ARG A 394 24.00 26.72 -20.66
C ARG A 394 22.74 25.86 -20.71
N ARG A 395 21.57 26.48 -20.91
CA ARG A 395 20.29 25.75 -21.06
C ARG A 395 20.30 24.84 -22.27
N ALA A 396 20.85 25.28 -23.40
CA ALA A 396 21.00 24.45 -24.59
C ALA A 396 21.93 23.25 -24.34
N ARG A 397 23.07 23.46 -23.66
CA ARG A 397 23.99 22.38 -23.28
C ARG A 397 23.32 21.37 -22.32
N ILE A 398 22.60 21.86 -21.32
CA ILE A 398 21.88 21.03 -20.35
C ILE A 398 20.81 20.19 -21.08
N ALA A 399 20.03 20.80 -21.99
CA ALA A 399 19.03 20.09 -22.79
C ALA A 399 19.65 18.95 -23.59
N LYS A 400 20.77 19.22 -24.28
CA LYS A 400 21.51 18.19 -25.04
C LYS A 400 22.05 17.08 -24.13
N GLY A 401 22.61 17.42 -22.95
CA GLY A 401 23.18 16.46 -22.00
C GLY A 401 22.15 15.60 -21.29
N SER A 402 20.93 16.10 -21.09
CA SER A 402 19.83 15.38 -20.45
C SER A 402 18.96 14.58 -21.42
N GLY A 403 19.19 14.69 -22.73
CA GLY A 403 18.32 14.07 -23.73
C GLY A 403 16.92 14.71 -23.81
N THR A 404 16.77 15.96 -23.29
CA THR A 404 15.52 16.72 -23.31
C THR A 404 15.59 17.90 -24.27
N ASN A 405 14.54 18.70 -24.37
CA ASN A 405 14.54 19.92 -25.16
C ASN A 405 14.65 21.18 -24.28
N ILE A 406 14.98 22.31 -24.93
CA ILE A 406 15.16 23.60 -24.24
C ILE A 406 13.87 24.05 -23.54
N GLN A 407 12.70 23.69 -24.07
CA GLN A 407 11.41 24.05 -23.48
C GLN A 407 11.21 23.36 -22.13
N GLU A 408 11.58 22.07 -22.02
CA GLU A 408 11.54 21.34 -20.76
C GLU A 408 12.48 21.91 -19.72
N VAL A 409 13.71 22.27 -20.12
CA VAL A 409 14.67 22.95 -19.21
C VAL A 409 14.09 24.29 -18.72
N ASN A 410 13.50 25.09 -19.61
CA ASN A 410 12.88 26.36 -19.22
C ASN A 410 11.66 26.15 -18.33
N ARG A 411 10.86 25.10 -18.57
CA ARG A 411 9.73 24.73 -17.71
C ARG A 411 10.21 24.40 -16.31
N LEU A 412 11.25 23.57 -16.18
CA LEU A 412 11.83 23.19 -14.89
C LEU A 412 12.33 24.41 -14.13
N ILE A 413 13.08 25.32 -14.77
CA ILE A 413 13.57 26.54 -14.13
C ILE A 413 12.42 27.39 -13.62
N LYS A 414 11.36 27.55 -14.42
CA LYS A 414 10.15 28.30 -14.02
C LYS A 414 9.44 27.64 -12.83
N GLN A 415 9.28 26.32 -12.83
CA GLN A 415 8.70 25.56 -11.71
C GLN A 415 9.56 25.69 -10.45
N PHE A 416 10.88 25.59 -10.56
CA PHE A 416 11.81 25.81 -9.46
C PHE A 416 11.66 27.20 -8.85
N ASP A 417 11.61 28.26 -9.67
CA ASP A 417 11.41 29.62 -9.20
C ASP A 417 10.07 29.84 -8.51
N GLN A 418 9.01 29.22 -9.02
CA GLN A 418 7.69 29.23 -8.37
C GLN A 418 7.72 28.53 -7.01
N THR A 419 8.36 27.36 -6.93
CA THR A 419 8.54 26.61 -5.68
C THR A 419 9.33 27.41 -4.66
N ARG A 420 10.43 28.03 -5.07
CA ARG A 420 11.26 28.90 -4.22
C ARG A 420 10.45 30.08 -3.66
N LYS A 421 9.61 30.73 -4.49
CA LYS A 421 8.73 31.81 -4.05
C LYS A 421 7.65 31.33 -3.06
N MET A 422 7.04 30.19 -3.33
CA MET A 422 6.00 29.61 -2.46
C MET A 422 6.59 29.22 -1.09
N MET A 423 7.75 28.55 -1.06
CA MET A 423 8.44 28.21 0.19
C MET A 423 8.80 29.44 1.03
N LYS A 424 9.21 30.52 0.39
CA LYS A 424 9.50 31.78 1.08
C LYS A 424 8.24 32.43 1.69
N MET A 425 7.09 32.28 1.04
CA MET A 425 5.83 32.76 1.61
C MET A 425 5.36 31.94 2.82
N VAL A 426 5.62 30.64 2.80
CA VAL A 426 5.24 29.73 3.90
C VAL A 426 6.13 29.92 5.13
N THR A 427 7.41 30.19 4.95
CA THR A 427 8.37 30.43 6.07
C THR A 427 8.34 31.87 6.60
N GLY A 428 7.71 32.80 5.91
CA GLY A 428 7.50 34.16 6.40
C GLY A 428 6.39 34.23 7.46
N ASN A 429 6.56 35.08 8.48
CA ASN A 429 5.65 35.27 9.64
C ASN A 429 4.15 35.49 9.32
N LYS A 430 3.73 35.52 8.06
CA LYS A 430 2.34 35.67 7.64
C LYS A 430 1.47 34.44 7.92
N MET A 431 2.06 33.24 7.94
CA MET A 431 1.27 32.01 8.17
C MET A 431 1.02 31.77 9.67
N ALA A 432 1.92 32.17 10.55
CA ALA A 432 1.68 32.17 12.01
C ALA A 432 0.49 33.07 12.37
N ASN A 433 0.37 34.22 11.72
CA ASN A 433 -0.74 35.15 11.89
C ASN A 433 -2.06 34.65 11.25
N LEU A 434 -2.00 33.86 10.18
CA LEU A 434 -3.19 33.27 9.56
C LEU A 434 -3.75 32.12 10.43
N MET A 435 -2.89 31.25 10.96
CA MET A 435 -3.29 30.17 11.90
C MET A 435 -3.85 30.73 13.22
N GLN A 436 -3.30 31.85 13.72
CA GLN A 436 -3.89 32.52 14.90
C GLN A 436 -5.27 33.15 14.61
N ARG A 437 -5.52 33.60 13.39
CA ARG A 437 -6.83 34.13 12.97
C ARG A 437 -7.87 33.05 12.71
N MET A 438 -7.47 31.84 12.38
CA MET A 438 -8.38 30.67 12.21
C MET A 438 -8.69 29.95 13.53
N LYS A 439 -7.97 30.29 14.63
CA LYS A 439 -8.26 29.78 16.00
C LYS A 439 -9.10 30.74 16.86
N LYS A 440 -9.46 31.90 16.34
CA LYS A 440 -10.47 32.80 16.90
C LYS A 440 -11.75 32.73 16.06
#